data_c1bef192f0f5bdf138fa266841a96fc4
#
_entry.id   c1bef192f0f5bdf138fa266841a96fc4
#
_cell.length_a   1.000
_cell.length_b   1.000
_cell.length_c   1.000
_cell.angle_alpha   90.00
_cell.angle_beta   90.00
_cell.angle_gamma   90.00
#
_symmetry.space_group_name_H-M   'P 1'
#
loop_
_entity.id
_entity.type
_entity.pdbx_description
1 polymer ?
#
loop_
_entity_poly.entity_id
_entity_poly.type
_entity_poly.pdbx_seq_one_letter_code
_entity_poly.pdbx_strand_id
1 'polypeptide(L)'
;MPLELYPHQKKALARMKNGCVLAGGVGSGKSLTACQYYWDHEQPRDIVVITTAKKRDSLDWQRDFASYGIGMDSESTVAGVLTIDSWNNIQKYKECKDKFFIFDEQRAVGTGKWGKAFIKIARSNHWIMLSATPGDTWIDYIPLFVANRFYRNATQFKKEHVRYSYYGSYPKLEGYSGEDKLQRLRAAILVPMPYPKKAERRYLFKHVDTDKDLIKEATKTRWDPFNNEPMADIAALYRVVRRISNTAPGRLAWVRKIADEYKKVIVFYNFDYELEILRTLMFEGYNVAEWNGHKHEEIPSGDSWVYLVQYTAGAEGWNCVETDTMVFYSLNYSYKIFEQAQGRIDRLNTPYKELCYHILKGSNWVDLAILEALRRKENFNEIKHSQLL
;
A
#
# COMPACT_ATOMS: atom_id res chain seq x y z
N MET A 1 -8.45 -29.91 2.41
CA MET A 1 -7.48 -30.10 1.29
C MET A 1 -6.87 -28.75 0.93
N PRO A 2 -5.54 -28.64 0.74
CA PRO A 2 -4.91 -27.40 0.31
C PRO A 2 -5.59 -26.86 -0.95
N LEU A 3 -5.76 -25.54 -1.02
CA LEU A 3 -6.34 -24.88 -2.18
C LEU A 3 -5.41 -25.02 -3.38
N GLU A 4 -5.98 -25.24 -4.56
CA GLU A 4 -5.17 -25.37 -5.76
C GLU A 4 -4.51 -24.03 -6.13
N LEU A 5 -3.17 -24.01 -6.15
CA LEU A 5 -2.41 -22.82 -6.51
C LEU A 5 -2.45 -22.56 -8.03
N TYR A 6 -2.50 -21.28 -8.40
CA TYR A 6 -2.33 -20.85 -9.78
C TYR A 6 -0.91 -21.11 -10.31
N PRO A 7 -0.70 -21.23 -11.63
CA PRO A 7 0.61 -21.53 -12.22
C PRO A 7 1.74 -20.56 -11.78
N HIS A 8 1.45 -19.27 -11.65
CA HIS A 8 2.43 -18.28 -11.20
C HIS A 8 2.81 -18.46 -9.72
N GLN A 9 1.86 -18.91 -8.88
CA GLN A 9 2.11 -19.23 -7.47
C GLN A 9 2.96 -20.51 -7.35
N LYS A 10 2.63 -21.57 -8.09
CA LYS A 10 3.42 -22.81 -8.15
C LYS A 10 4.86 -22.55 -8.57
N LYS A 11 5.04 -21.69 -9.60
CA LYS A 11 6.37 -21.26 -10.08
C LYS A 11 7.16 -20.45 -9.04
N ALA A 12 6.49 -19.57 -8.29
CA ALA A 12 7.12 -18.82 -7.22
C ALA A 12 7.47 -19.74 -6.04
N LEU A 13 6.54 -20.61 -5.62
CA LEU A 13 6.71 -21.57 -4.52
C LEU A 13 7.97 -22.44 -4.73
N ALA A 14 8.18 -22.97 -5.93
CA ALA A 14 9.36 -23.77 -6.27
C ALA A 14 10.69 -23.02 -6.13
N ARG A 15 10.67 -21.69 -6.02
CA ARG A 15 11.87 -20.84 -5.86
C ARG A 15 12.00 -20.28 -4.44
N MET A 16 10.97 -20.44 -3.61
CA MET A 16 10.99 -19.96 -2.23
C MET A 16 11.96 -20.76 -1.38
N LYS A 17 12.54 -20.11 -0.42
CA LYS A 17 13.43 -20.69 0.58
C LYS A 17 13.43 -19.83 1.83
N ASN A 18 13.92 -20.36 2.93
CA ASN A 18 14.13 -19.58 4.16
C ASN A 18 14.93 -18.29 3.83
N GLY A 19 14.48 -17.15 4.33
CA GLY A 19 15.10 -15.85 4.14
C GLY A 19 14.71 -15.14 2.83
N CYS A 20 13.77 -15.69 2.05
CA CYS A 20 13.32 -15.04 0.80
C CYS A 20 12.27 -13.95 1.02
N VAL A 21 12.19 -13.09 0.02
CA VAL A 21 11.12 -12.08 -0.12
C VAL A 21 10.25 -12.47 -1.31
N LEU A 22 9.01 -12.88 -1.06
CA LEU A 22 8.02 -13.14 -2.10
C LEU A 22 7.47 -11.81 -2.60
N ALA A 23 7.88 -11.41 -3.80
CA ALA A 23 7.52 -10.15 -4.42
C ALA A 23 6.42 -10.34 -5.46
N GLY A 24 5.21 -9.95 -5.11
CA GLY A 24 4.04 -10.04 -5.98
C GLY A 24 3.11 -8.86 -5.79
N GLY A 25 2.45 -8.41 -6.85
CA GLY A 25 1.50 -7.31 -6.81
C GLY A 25 0.36 -7.52 -5.79
N VAL A 26 -0.40 -6.47 -5.54
CA VAL A 26 -1.62 -6.58 -4.73
C VAL A 26 -2.59 -7.55 -5.41
N GLY A 27 -3.19 -8.45 -4.64
CA GLY A 27 -4.12 -9.45 -5.19
C GLY A 27 -3.48 -10.67 -5.86
N SER A 28 -2.16 -10.80 -5.90
CA SER A 28 -1.47 -11.95 -6.54
C SER A 28 -1.57 -13.28 -5.77
N GLY A 29 -2.15 -13.28 -4.56
CA GLY A 29 -2.28 -14.49 -3.72
C GLY A 29 -1.03 -14.85 -2.92
N LYS A 30 -0.21 -13.86 -2.53
CA LYS A 30 1.00 -14.06 -1.71
C LYS A 30 0.72 -14.80 -0.40
N SER A 31 -0.37 -14.46 0.29
CA SER A 31 -0.72 -15.10 1.57
C SER A 31 -0.95 -16.59 1.39
N LEU A 32 -1.74 -16.98 0.41
CA LEU A 32 -2.00 -18.39 0.11
C LEU A 32 -0.72 -19.15 -0.30
N THR A 33 0.15 -18.52 -1.08
CA THR A 33 1.45 -19.10 -1.45
C THR A 33 2.35 -19.28 -0.23
N ALA A 34 2.29 -18.36 0.75
CA ALA A 34 3.05 -18.46 2.00
C ALA A 34 2.50 -19.59 2.90
N CYS A 35 1.17 -19.79 2.97
CA CYS A 35 0.56 -20.91 3.67
C CYS A 35 1.00 -22.26 3.06
N GLN A 36 1.02 -22.35 1.73
CA GLN A 36 1.51 -23.55 1.04
C GLN A 36 3.00 -23.80 1.30
N TYR A 37 3.84 -22.73 1.29
CA TYR A 37 5.26 -22.86 1.62
C TYR A 37 5.46 -23.42 3.03
N TYR A 38 4.71 -22.92 4.02
CA TYR A 38 4.76 -23.48 5.37
C TYR A 38 4.36 -24.97 5.36
N TRP A 39 3.27 -25.30 4.69
CA TRP A 39 2.77 -26.66 4.61
C TRP A 39 3.79 -27.63 4.00
N ASP A 40 4.50 -27.22 2.97
CA ASP A 40 5.43 -28.10 2.25
C ASP A 40 6.82 -28.19 2.93
N HIS A 41 7.24 -27.16 3.68
CA HIS A 41 8.67 -27.04 4.08
C HIS A 41 8.93 -26.75 5.54
N GLU A 42 7.96 -26.25 6.31
CA GLU A 42 8.23 -25.69 7.64
C GLU A 42 7.53 -26.42 8.79
N GLN A 43 6.61 -27.35 8.48
CA GLN A 43 5.98 -28.16 9.51
C GLN A 43 7.02 -29.00 10.28
N PRO A 44 6.81 -29.26 11.58
CA PRO A 44 5.68 -28.83 12.42
C PRO A 44 5.97 -27.55 13.25
N ARG A 45 6.80 -26.62 12.77
CA ARG A 45 7.13 -25.39 13.54
C ARG A 45 5.89 -24.57 13.82
N ASP A 46 5.88 -23.93 14.99
CA ASP A 46 4.92 -22.87 15.27
C ASP A 46 5.06 -21.70 14.29
N ILE A 47 3.94 -21.11 13.93
CA ILE A 47 3.86 -20.04 12.94
C ILE A 47 3.60 -18.72 13.65
N VAL A 48 4.37 -17.70 13.29
CA VAL A 48 4.09 -16.32 13.70
C VAL A 48 3.95 -15.44 12.46
N VAL A 49 2.76 -14.91 12.24
CA VAL A 49 2.51 -13.93 11.19
C VAL A 49 2.58 -12.53 11.76
N ILE A 50 3.51 -11.72 11.27
CA ILE A 50 3.61 -10.30 11.61
C ILE A 50 3.08 -9.50 10.43
N THR A 51 1.95 -8.84 10.62
CA THR A 51 1.23 -8.11 9.58
C THR A 51 0.82 -6.71 10.03
N THR A 52 -0.01 -5.99 9.29
CA THR A 52 -0.60 -4.73 9.76
C THR A 52 -1.69 -5.01 10.82
N ALA A 53 -1.91 -4.07 11.75
CA ALA A 53 -2.96 -4.23 12.77
C ALA A 53 -4.31 -4.54 12.13
N LYS A 54 -4.65 -3.82 11.07
CA LYS A 54 -5.90 -4.00 10.32
C LYS A 54 -6.03 -5.40 9.70
N LYS A 55 -4.96 -5.92 9.09
CA LYS A 55 -5.00 -7.25 8.46
C LYS A 55 -4.97 -8.38 9.50
N ARG A 56 -4.43 -8.14 10.69
CA ARG A 56 -4.58 -9.03 11.84
C ARG A 56 -6.06 -9.13 12.24
N ASP A 57 -6.74 -7.97 12.33
CA ASP A 57 -8.11 -7.87 12.85
C ASP A 57 -9.17 -8.32 11.80
N SER A 58 -8.82 -8.35 10.50
CA SER A 58 -9.70 -8.85 9.42
C SER A 58 -9.86 -10.37 9.39
N LEU A 59 -9.09 -11.11 10.17
CA LEU A 59 -9.07 -12.57 10.24
C LEU A 59 -8.73 -13.27 8.89
N ASP A 60 -8.14 -12.55 7.93
CA ASP A 60 -7.80 -13.12 6.62
C ASP A 60 -6.77 -14.24 6.74
N TRP A 61 -5.75 -14.03 7.58
CA TRP A 61 -4.71 -15.05 7.80
C TRP A 61 -5.26 -16.31 8.46
N GLN A 62 -6.19 -16.17 9.41
CA GLN A 62 -6.87 -17.32 10.02
C GLN A 62 -7.65 -18.13 9.00
N ARG A 63 -8.38 -17.45 8.11
CA ARG A 63 -9.12 -18.11 7.02
C ARG A 63 -8.20 -18.80 6.03
N ASP A 64 -7.10 -18.13 5.64
CA ASP A 64 -6.11 -18.73 4.73
C ASP A 64 -5.50 -20.01 5.34
N PHE A 65 -5.08 -20.00 6.61
CA PHE A 65 -4.54 -21.17 7.29
C PHE A 65 -5.59 -22.24 7.64
N ALA A 66 -6.83 -21.86 7.92
CA ALA A 66 -7.90 -22.82 8.20
C ALA A 66 -8.13 -23.79 7.01
N SER A 67 -7.89 -23.34 5.77
CA SER A 67 -7.96 -24.21 4.59
C SER A 67 -6.93 -25.36 4.61
N TYR A 68 -5.88 -25.24 5.44
CA TYR A 68 -4.85 -26.25 5.68
C TYR A 68 -5.06 -27.01 7.00
N GLY A 69 -6.18 -26.78 7.71
CA GLY A 69 -6.45 -27.37 9.01
C GLY A 69 -5.59 -26.82 10.15
N ILE A 70 -5.02 -25.63 9.97
CA ILE A 70 -4.16 -24.95 10.96
C ILE A 70 -4.99 -23.88 11.65
N GLY A 71 -5.12 -24.00 12.98
CA GLY A 71 -5.86 -23.07 13.84
C GLY A 71 -4.97 -22.34 14.85
N MET A 72 -5.60 -21.49 15.64
CA MET A 72 -4.95 -20.77 16.76
C MET A 72 -4.86 -21.62 18.04
N ASP A 73 -5.53 -22.77 18.06
CA ASP A 73 -5.58 -23.65 19.22
C ASP A 73 -4.56 -24.78 19.12
N SER A 74 -4.01 -25.20 20.24
CA SER A 74 -2.96 -26.22 20.38
C SER A 74 -3.44 -27.66 20.10
N GLU A 75 -4.67 -27.88 19.69
CA GLU A 75 -5.25 -29.20 19.46
C GLU A 75 -4.89 -29.86 18.12
N SER A 76 -4.19 -29.13 17.23
CA SER A 76 -3.70 -29.71 15.98
C SER A 76 -2.44 -30.54 16.21
N THR A 77 -2.56 -31.84 16.12
CA THR A 77 -1.46 -32.81 16.33
C THR A 77 -0.46 -32.89 15.18
N VAL A 78 -0.69 -32.19 14.07
CA VAL A 78 0.10 -32.34 12.83
C VAL A 78 0.81 -31.05 12.40
N ALA A 79 0.37 -29.90 12.86
CA ALA A 79 0.94 -28.60 12.50
C ALA A 79 1.22 -27.76 13.76
N GLY A 80 2.13 -26.80 13.66
CA GLY A 80 2.43 -25.89 14.76
C GLY A 80 1.28 -24.92 15.04
N VAL A 81 1.35 -24.22 16.17
CA VAL A 81 0.36 -23.23 16.62
C VAL A 81 0.51 -21.94 15.80
N LEU A 82 -0.61 -21.41 15.30
CA LEU A 82 -0.66 -20.15 14.58
C LEU A 82 -0.82 -18.95 15.53
N THR A 83 0.10 -18.01 15.46
CA THR A 83 0.01 -16.70 16.13
C THR A 83 0.00 -15.60 15.10
N ILE A 84 -0.92 -14.65 15.20
CA ILE A 84 -0.99 -13.49 14.29
C ILE A 84 -0.90 -12.22 15.11
N ASP A 85 0.04 -11.34 14.77
CA ASP A 85 0.23 -10.07 15.48
C ASP A 85 0.63 -8.94 14.53
N SER A 86 0.61 -7.72 15.03
CA SER A 86 0.95 -6.54 14.24
C SER A 86 2.43 -6.16 14.33
N TRP A 87 2.93 -5.46 13.30
CA TRP A 87 4.26 -4.86 13.31
C TRP A 87 4.54 -3.99 14.54
N ASN A 88 3.52 -3.37 15.13
CA ASN A 88 3.65 -2.57 16.35
C ASN A 88 4.15 -3.41 17.55
N ASN A 89 3.83 -4.69 17.56
CA ASN A 89 4.14 -5.63 18.60
C ASN A 89 5.39 -6.49 18.32
N ILE A 90 6.07 -6.31 17.19
CA ILE A 90 7.21 -7.13 16.76
C ILE A 90 8.29 -7.29 17.85
N GLN A 91 8.43 -6.30 18.74
CA GLN A 91 9.41 -6.32 19.82
C GLN A 91 9.22 -7.50 20.81
N LYS A 92 8.00 -8.01 20.96
CA LYS A 92 7.66 -9.14 21.84
C LYS A 92 8.34 -10.45 21.41
N TYR A 93 8.64 -10.55 20.12
CA TYR A 93 9.13 -11.80 19.49
C TYR A 93 10.65 -11.91 19.38
N LYS A 94 11.41 -10.92 19.88
CA LYS A 94 12.88 -10.90 19.73
C LYS A 94 13.62 -12.08 20.34
N GLU A 95 13.03 -12.71 21.35
CA GLU A 95 13.63 -13.85 22.06
C GLU A 95 13.06 -15.20 21.61
N CYS A 96 12.10 -15.19 20.65
CA CYS A 96 11.58 -16.43 20.08
C CYS A 96 12.65 -17.18 19.28
N LYS A 97 12.60 -18.51 19.36
CA LYS A 97 13.49 -19.42 18.65
C LYS A 97 12.71 -20.57 18.02
N ASP A 98 13.27 -21.14 16.99
CA ASP A 98 12.78 -22.34 16.31
C ASP A 98 11.34 -22.27 15.79
N LYS A 99 10.86 -21.04 15.52
CA LYS A 99 9.55 -20.78 14.90
C LYS A 99 9.70 -20.42 13.44
N PHE A 100 8.59 -20.49 12.71
CA PHE A 100 8.49 -19.97 11.35
C PHE A 100 7.78 -18.62 11.34
N PHE A 101 8.42 -17.60 10.82
CA PHE A 101 7.86 -16.25 10.72
C PHE A 101 7.45 -15.91 9.29
N ILE A 102 6.24 -15.41 9.15
CA ILE A 102 5.78 -14.74 7.92
C ILE A 102 5.67 -13.24 8.21
N PHE A 103 6.56 -12.45 7.61
CA PHE A 103 6.51 -10.99 7.68
C PHE A 103 5.70 -10.47 6.49
N ASP A 104 4.44 -10.15 6.72
CA ASP A 104 3.53 -9.67 5.71
C ASP A 104 3.53 -8.14 5.64
N GLU A 105 3.51 -7.60 4.40
CA GLU A 105 3.63 -6.16 4.14
C GLU A 105 4.94 -5.57 4.71
N GLN A 106 6.03 -5.69 3.98
CA GLN A 106 7.36 -5.21 4.44
C GLN A 106 7.30 -3.81 5.07
N ARG A 107 7.57 -3.76 6.37
CA ARG A 107 7.71 -2.53 7.16
C ARG A 107 9.12 -2.40 7.77
N ALA A 108 9.93 -3.43 7.64
CA ALA A 108 11.30 -3.49 8.13
C ALA A 108 12.24 -2.83 7.10
N VAL A 109 12.17 -1.51 6.98
CA VAL A 109 13.02 -0.72 6.09
C VAL A 109 14.03 0.11 6.88
N GLY A 110 15.20 0.35 6.31
CA GLY A 110 16.24 1.16 6.93
C GLY A 110 16.76 0.60 8.26
N THR A 111 17.08 1.46 9.23
CA THR A 111 17.72 1.11 10.52
C THR A 111 16.84 1.37 11.74
N GLY A 112 15.52 1.52 11.53
CA GLY A 112 14.54 1.79 12.60
C GLY A 112 14.35 0.64 13.58
N LYS A 113 13.48 0.87 14.59
CA LYS A 113 13.19 -0.12 15.67
C LYS A 113 12.66 -1.43 15.09
N TRP A 114 11.81 -1.41 14.09
CA TRP A 114 11.24 -2.61 13.46
C TRP A 114 12.29 -3.41 12.69
N GLY A 115 13.17 -2.74 11.94
CA GLY A 115 14.27 -3.40 11.24
C GLY A 115 15.24 -4.11 12.19
N LYS A 116 15.56 -3.48 13.35
CA LYS A 116 16.41 -4.11 14.38
C LYS A 116 15.74 -5.34 15.00
N ALA A 117 14.44 -5.26 15.30
CA ALA A 117 13.69 -6.41 15.84
C ALA A 117 13.62 -7.55 14.82
N PHE A 118 13.27 -7.25 13.57
CA PHE A 118 13.25 -8.20 12.48
C PHE A 118 14.59 -8.95 12.34
N ILE A 119 15.72 -8.22 12.30
CA ILE A 119 17.06 -8.86 12.19
C ILE A 119 17.32 -9.82 13.37
N LYS A 120 16.94 -9.44 14.59
CA LYS A 120 17.12 -10.29 15.78
C LYS A 120 16.28 -11.57 15.69
N ILE A 121 15.02 -11.45 15.31
CA ILE A 121 14.10 -12.59 15.12
C ILE A 121 14.61 -13.52 14.00
N ALA A 122 14.95 -12.95 12.84
CA ALA A 122 15.38 -13.70 11.67
C ALA A 122 16.66 -14.54 11.89
N ARG A 123 17.52 -14.16 12.84
CA ARG A 123 18.75 -14.88 13.14
C ARG A 123 18.54 -16.23 13.86
N SER A 124 17.42 -16.37 14.57
CA SER A 124 17.13 -17.53 15.43
C SER A 124 15.89 -18.30 14.97
N ASN A 125 15.28 -17.90 13.85
CA ASN A 125 14.05 -18.48 13.35
C ASN A 125 14.10 -18.62 11.81
N HIS A 126 13.26 -19.50 11.27
CA HIS A 126 12.97 -19.54 9.86
C HIS A 126 12.00 -18.42 9.49
N TRP A 127 12.12 -17.87 8.30
CA TRP A 127 11.26 -16.77 7.92
C TRP A 127 11.15 -16.57 6.40
N ILE A 128 10.02 -16.03 5.99
CA ILE A 128 9.81 -15.42 4.67
C ILE A 128 9.19 -14.04 4.84
N MET A 129 9.35 -13.20 3.83
CA MET A 129 8.72 -11.88 3.80
C MET A 129 7.87 -11.74 2.56
N LEU A 130 6.69 -11.12 2.70
CA LEU A 130 5.77 -10.83 1.60
C LEU A 130 5.79 -9.33 1.33
N SER A 131 5.91 -8.94 0.08
CA SER A 131 5.88 -7.53 -0.29
C SER A 131 5.35 -7.32 -1.71
N ALA A 132 4.56 -6.28 -1.91
CA ALA A 132 4.27 -5.77 -3.26
C ALA A 132 5.38 -4.82 -3.73
N THR A 133 6.07 -4.17 -2.79
CA THR A 133 7.14 -3.18 -3.02
C THR A 133 8.28 -3.45 -2.06
N PRO A 134 9.22 -4.35 -2.38
CA PRO A 134 10.24 -4.82 -1.42
C PRO A 134 11.30 -3.78 -1.03
N GLY A 135 11.32 -2.61 -1.65
CA GLY A 135 12.21 -1.48 -1.34
C GLY A 135 12.46 -0.63 -2.57
N ASP A 136 12.52 0.69 -2.38
CA ASP A 136 12.75 1.67 -3.45
C ASP A 136 14.24 2.02 -3.55
N THR A 137 14.96 1.92 -2.44
CA THR A 137 16.40 2.24 -2.35
C THR A 137 17.20 1.10 -1.74
N TRP A 138 18.51 1.08 -1.96
CA TRP A 138 19.37 0.04 -1.37
C TRP A 138 19.41 0.08 0.16
N ILE A 139 19.18 1.23 0.76
CA ILE A 139 19.06 1.36 2.23
C ILE A 139 17.87 0.55 2.76
N ASP A 140 16.79 0.43 2.00
CA ASP A 140 15.60 -0.32 2.41
C ASP A 140 15.89 -1.83 2.51
N TYR A 141 16.86 -2.33 1.75
CA TYR A 141 17.29 -3.73 1.79
C TYR A 141 18.25 -4.07 2.94
N ILE A 142 18.77 -3.08 3.68
CA ILE A 142 19.73 -3.33 4.77
C ILE A 142 19.23 -4.41 5.76
N PRO A 143 18.00 -4.35 6.29
CA PRO A 143 17.52 -5.37 7.23
C PRO A 143 17.50 -6.76 6.60
N LEU A 144 17.08 -6.88 5.35
CA LEU A 144 17.02 -8.15 4.61
C LEU A 144 18.42 -8.74 4.38
N PHE A 145 19.36 -7.91 3.98
CA PHE A 145 20.74 -8.34 3.73
C PHE A 145 21.47 -8.76 5.03
N VAL A 146 21.22 -8.03 6.12
CA VAL A 146 21.78 -8.37 7.43
C VAL A 146 21.12 -9.65 8.01
N ALA A 147 19.80 -9.82 7.84
CA ALA A 147 19.08 -11.02 8.24
C ALA A 147 19.58 -12.26 7.49
N ASN A 148 19.86 -12.13 6.19
CA ASN A 148 20.46 -13.17 5.34
C ASN A 148 21.99 -13.31 5.53
N ARG A 149 22.59 -12.62 6.50
CA ARG A 149 24.03 -12.69 6.83
C ARG A 149 24.99 -12.25 5.70
N PHE A 150 24.50 -11.50 4.72
CA PHE A 150 25.37 -10.93 3.67
C PHE A 150 26.26 -9.81 4.22
N TYR A 151 25.79 -9.14 5.28
CA TYR A 151 26.54 -8.17 6.04
C TYR A 151 26.38 -8.44 7.53
N ARG A 152 27.43 -8.15 8.31
CA ARG A 152 27.42 -8.29 9.75
C ARG A 152 26.37 -7.36 10.42
N ASN A 153 26.26 -6.15 9.90
CA ASN A 153 25.35 -5.11 10.41
C ASN A 153 25.15 -3.97 9.37
N ALA A 154 24.25 -3.05 9.69
CA ALA A 154 23.96 -1.89 8.84
C ALA A 154 25.18 -0.96 8.65
N THR A 155 26.08 -0.86 9.63
CA THR A 155 27.27 -0.02 9.54
C THR A 155 28.23 -0.52 8.49
N GLN A 156 28.45 -1.83 8.43
CA GLN A 156 29.27 -2.46 7.38
C GLN A 156 28.69 -2.16 5.98
N PHE A 157 27.38 -2.39 5.79
CA PHE A 157 26.73 -2.09 4.53
C PHE A 157 26.92 -0.64 4.12
N LYS A 158 26.65 0.31 5.05
CA LYS A 158 26.76 1.73 4.78
C LYS A 158 28.20 2.12 4.42
N LYS A 159 29.19 1.59 5.12
CA LYS A 159 30.61 1.87 4.84
C LYS A 159 31.03 1.36 3.46
N GLU A 160 30.52 0.20 3.03
CA GLU A 160 30.88 -0.40 1.75
C GLU A 160 30.18 0.25 0.55
N HIS A 161 28.90 0.67 0.74
CA HIS A 161 28.05 0.96 -0.40
C HIS A 161 27.45 2.37 -0.42
N VAL A 162 27.34 3.08 0.70
CA VAL A 162 26.64 4.36 0.73
C VAL A 162 27.62 5.51 0.58
N ARG A 163 27.40 6.36 -0.42
CA ARG A 163 28.13 7.60 -0.63
C ARG A 163 27.29 8.77 -0.13
N TYR A 164 27.88 9.60 0.73
CA TYR A 164 27.28 10.81 1.24
C TYR A 164 27.99 12.05 0.69
N SER A 165 27.23 13.03 0.28
CA SER A 165 27.69 14.39 0.08
C SER A 165 27.65 15.14 1.41
N TYR A 166 28.72 15.84 1.73
CA TYR A 166 28.85 16.66 2.93
C TYR A 166 28.70 18.16 2.61
N TYR A 167 28.23 18.51 1.41
CA TYR A 167 27.89 19.89 1.08
C TYR A 167 26.57 20.27 1.78
N GLY A 168 26.65 21.04 2.85
CA GLY A 168 25.50 21.50 3.65
C GLY A 168 25.57 21.05 5.11
N SER A 169 24.57 21.47 5.90
CA SER A 169 24.51 21.23 7.36
C SER A 169 24.32 19.75 7.76
N TYR A 170 23.89 18.89 6.83
CA TYR A 170 23.66 17.47 7.09
C TYR A 170 24.13 16.61 5.90
N PRO A 171 24.69 15.41 6.17
CA PRO A 171 25.06 14.48 5.11
C PRO A 171 23.84 14.09 4.27
N LYS A 172 23.90 14.30 2.95
CA LYS A 172 22.87 13.86 2.00
C LYS A 172 23.34 12.62 1.27
N LEU A 173 22.43 11.66 1.09
CA LEU A 173 22.69 10.49 0.24
C LEU A 173 22.94 10.95 -1.20
N GLU A 174 24.14 10.70 -1.70
CA GLU A 174 24.55 11.03 -3.08
C GLU A 174 24.35 9.84 -4.04
N GLY A 175 24.58 8.63 -3.55
CA GLY A 175 24.44 7.43 -4.35
C GLY A 175 25.00 6.18 -3.69
N TYR A 176 25.20 5.16 -4.51
CA TYR A 176 25.70 3.88 -4.03
C TYR A 176 26.91 3.44 -4.84
N SER A 177 27.77 2.61 -4.24
CA SER A 177 28.90 1.94 -4.89
C SER A 177 28.70 0.43 -4.89
N GLY A 178 29.23 -0.25 -5.91
CA GLY A 178 29.13 -1.70 -6.04
C GLY A 178 27.69 -2.20 -6.29
N GLU A 179 26.90 -1.47 -7.06
CA GLU A 179 25.49 -1.80 -7.32
C GLU A 179 25.30 -3.17 -7.96
N ASP A 180 26.25 -3.65 -8.79
CA ASP A 180 26.20 -5.02 -9.35
C ASP A 180 26.21 -6.10 -8.27
N LYS A 181 26.99 -5.89 -7.19
CA LYS A 181 26.97 -6.78 -6.03
C LYS A 181 25.60 -6.73 -5.34
N LEU A 182 25.07 -5.54 -5.13
CA LEU A 182 23.76 -5.34 -4.49
C LEU A 182 22.61 -5.97 -5.30
N GLN A 183 22.67 -5.83 -6.64
CA GLN A 183 21.70 -6.48 -7.54
C GLN A 183 21.75 -8.00 -7.44
N ARG A 184 22.96 -8.61 -7.42
CA ARG A 184 23.11 -10.05 -7.22
C ARG A 184 22.58 -10.53 -5.88
N LEU A 185 22.88 -9.81 -4.80
CA LEU A 185 22.38 -10.14 -3.47
C LEU A 185 20.85 -10.03 -3.39
N ARG A 186 20.27 -9.00 -4.00
CA ARG A 186 18.82 -8.86 -4.13
C ARG A 186 18.21 -10.02 -4.91
N ALA A 187 18.78 -10.36 -6.05
CA ALA A 187 18.31 -11.48 -6.87
C ALA A 187 18.36 -12.83 -6.14
N ALA A 188 19.31 -13.01 -5.21
CA ALA A 188 19.45 -14.22 -4.41
C ALA A 188 18.34 -14.43 -3.38
N ILE A 189 17.68 -13.36 -2.94
CA ILE A 189 16.60 -13.40 -1.92
C ILE A 189 15.23 -13.05 -2.48
N LEU A 190 15.15 -12.38 -3.63
CA LEU A 190 13.88 -11.94 -4.20
C LEU A 190 13.27 -13.05 -5.06
N VAL A 191 12.08 -13.49 -4.71
CA VAL A 191 11.27 -14.41 -5.49
C VAL A 191 10.13 -13.62 -6.15
N PRO A 192 10.28 -13.23 -7.41
CA PRO A 192 9.22 -12.54 -8.12
C PRO A 192 8.04 -13.49 -8.38
N MET A 193 6.83 -13.01 -8.10
CA MET A 193 5.58 -13.67 -8.40
C MET A 193 4.70 -12.77 -9.29
N PRO A 194 5.12 -12.55 -10.55
CA PRO A 194 4.30 -11.82 -11.49
C PRO A 194 3.08 -12.67 -11.85
N TYR A 195 1.91 -12.05 -11.86
CA TYR A 195 0.70 -12.75 -12.30
C TYR A 195 0.10 -12.02 -13.51
N PRO A 196 -0.44 -12.75 -14.47
CA PRO A 196 -1.16 -12.14 -15.58
C PRO A 196 -2.42 -11.50 -15.01
N LYS A 197 -2.55 -10.18 -15.19
CA LYS A 197 -3.79 -9.49 -14.88
C LYS A 197 -4.87 -10.00 -15.81
N LYS A 198 -6.01 -10.41 -15.26
CA LYS A 198 -7.17 -10.87 -16.07
C LYS A 198 -7.90 -9.69 -16.68
N ALA A 199 -7.91 -8.56 -15.98
CA ALA A 199 -8.60 -7.36 -16.40
C ALA A 199 -7.60 -6.29 -16.88
N GLU A 200 -7.94 -5.59 -17.94
CA GLU A 200 -7.23 -4.41 -18.42
C GLU A 200 -7.61 -3.19 -17.58
N ARG A 201 -6.61 -2.40 -17.17
CA ARG A 201 -6.85 -1.15 -16.45
C ARG A 201 -7.04 0.00 -17.44
N ARG A 202 -8.21 0.61 -17.46
CA ARG A 202 -8.53 1.79 -18.26
C ARG A 202 -8.60 3.04 -17.39
N TYR A 203 -7.73 4.01 -17.68
CA TYR A 203 -7.70 5.29 -16.97
C TYR A 203 -8.47 6.36 -17.74
N LEU A 204 -9.50 6.90 -17.11
CA LEU A 204 -10.41 7.90 -17.67
C LEU A 204 -10.23 9.22 -16.93
N PHE A 205 -9.52 10.15 -17.54
CA PHE A 205 -9.28 11.47 -16.95
C PHE A 205 -10.50 12.38 -17.15
N LYS A 206 -11.04 12.89 -16.05
CA LYS A 206 -12.15 13.83 -16.02
C LYS A 206 -11.62 15.20 -15.60
N HIS A 207 -11.72 16.15 -16.49
CA HIS A 207 -11.35 17.53 -16.20
C HIS A 207 -12.39 18.20 -15.30
N VAL A 208 -11.90 18.95 -14.31
CA VAL A 208 -12.71 19.73 -13.39
C VAL A 208 -12.25 21.18 -13.45
N ASP A 209 -13.17 22.07 -13.73
CA ASP A 209 -12.90 23.51 -13.67
C ASP A 209 -12.73 23.93 -12.21
N THR A 210 -11.64 24.63 -11.96
CA THR A 210 -11.27 25.14 -10.63
C THR A 210 -11.23 26.65 -10.64
N ASP A 211 -11.45 27.26 -9.50
CA ASP A 211 -11.36 28.71 -9.34
C ASP A 211 -9.90 29.17 -9.49
N LYS A 212 -9.55 29.56 -10.72
CA LYS A 212 -8.18 29.98 -11.08
C LYS A 212 -7.80 31.32 -10.42
N ASP A 213 -8.77 32.21 -10.24
CA ASP A 213 -8.54 33.52 -9.65
C ASP A 213 -8.25 33.40 -8.16
N LEU A 214 -9.03 32.57 -7.46
CA LEU A 214 -8.77 32.26 -6.05
C LEU A 214 -7.42 31.55 -5.85
N ILE A 215 -7.06 30.61 -6.73
CA ILE A 215 -5.73 29.94 -6.68
C ILE A 215 -4.62 30.97 -6.89
N LYS A 216 -4.77 31.86 -7.86
CA LYS A 216 -3.79 32.92 -8.15
C LYS A 216 -3.65 33.90 -6.97
N GLU A 217 -4.76 34.31 -6.40
CA GLU A 217 -4.79 35.18 -5.23
C GLU A 217 -4.11 34.53 -4.03
N ALA A 218 -4.50 33.31 -3.66
CA ALA A 218 -3.89 32.55 -2.56
C ALA A 218 -2.38 32.33 -2.76
N THR A 219 -1.96 32.09 -4.01
CA THR A 219 -0.52 31.91 -4.34
C THR A 219 0.25 33.22 -4.16
N LYS A 220 -0.36 34.38 -4.57
CA LYS A 220 0.28 35.70 -4.50
C LYS A 220 0.32 36.24 -3.07
N THR A 221 -0.81 36.17 -2.36
CA THR A 221 -0.97 36.80 -1.04
C THR A 221 -0.45 35.93 0.10
N ARG A 222 -0.34 34.64 -0.12
CA ARG A 222 -0.04 33.62 0.92
C ARG A 222 -1.08 33.62 2.03
N TRP A 223 -2.33 33.94 1.71
CA TRP A 223 -3.47 33.96 2.62
C TRP A 223 -4.34 32.72 2.43
N ASP A 224 -4.69 32.04 3.52
CA ASP A 224 -5.62 30.91 3.49
C ASP A 224 -7.07 31.43 3.58
N PRO A 225 -7.85 31.35 2.49
CA PRO A 225 -9.23 31.86 2.49
C PRO A 225 -10.20 31.00 3.29
N PHE A 226 -9.84 29.80 3.67
CA PHE A 226 -10.70 28.89 4.41
C PHE A 226 -10.57 29.06 5.93
N ASN A 227 -9.37 29.34 6.40
CA ASN A 227 -9.08 29.54 7.81
C ASN A 227 -8.92 31.02 8.17
N ASN A 228 -8.92 31.90 7.17
CA ASN A 228 -8.74 33.35 7.30
C ASN A 228 -7.46 33.72 8.06
N GLU A 229 -6.32 33.13 7.66
CA GLU A 229 -4.99 33.31 8.28
C GLU A 229 -3.87 33.31 7.24
N PRO A 230 -2.68 33.89 7.54
CA PRO A 230 -1.52 33.78 6.67
C PRO A 230 -0.99 32.34 6.64
N MET A 231 -0.56 31.87 5.47
CA MET A 231 0.06 30.56 5.30
C MET A 231 1.44 30.51 5.92
N ALA A 232 1.67 29.56 6.84
CA ALA A 232 2.92 29.45 7.59
C ALA A 232 4.13 29.00 6.71
N ASP A 233 3.88 28.18 5.71
CA ASP A 233 4.93 27.56 4.89
C ASP A 233 4.42 27.20 3.48
N ILE A 234 5.34 26.65 2.68
CA ILE A 234 5.01 26.20 1.32
C ILE A 234 4.01 25.03 1.33
N ALA A 235 4.05 24.13 2.32
CA ALA A 235 3.11 23.03 2.42
C ALA A 235 1.67 23.51 2.69
N ALA A 236 1.53 24.63 3.45
CA ALA A 236 0.24 25.28 3.64
C ALA A 236 -0.35 25.76 2.30
N LEU A 237 0.49 26.37 1.42
CA LEU A 237 0.03 26.75 0.08
C LEU A 237 -0.48 25.55 -0.72
N TYR A 238 0.26 24.44 -0.73
CA TYR A 238 -0.19 23.23 -1.44
C TYR A 238 -1.53 22.71 -0.89
N ARG A 239 -1.70 22.71 0.44
CA ARG A 239 -2.99 22.33 1.06
C ARG A 239 -4.14 23.24 0.64
N VAL A 240 -3.91 24.56 0.61
CA VAL A 240 -4.93 25.54 0.20
C VAL A 240 -5.29 25.35 -1.27
N VAL A 241 -4.31 25.27 -2.18
CA VAL A 241 -4.57 25.06 -3.61
C VAL A 241 -5.32 23.75 -3.84
N ARG A 242 -4.95 22.68 -3.13
CA ARG A 242 -5.68 21.40 -3.18
C ARG A 242 -7.11 21.56 -2.67
N ARG A 243 -7.33 22.26 -1.57
CA ARG A 243 -8.67 22.48 -1.03
C ARG A 243 -9.55 23.23 -2.02
N ILE A 244 -9.06 24.31 -2.63
CA ILE A 244 -9.78 25.04 -3.70
C ILE A 244 -10.14 24.09 -4.86
N SER A 245 -9.19 23.26 -5.30
CA SER A 245 -9.43 22.31 -6.39
C SER A 245 -10.41 21.20 -6.00
N ASN A 246 -10.28 20.65 -4.79
CA ASN A 246 -11.05 19.47 -4.38
C ASN A 246 -12.48 19.84 -3.92
N THR A 247 -12.74 21.09 -3.59
CA THR A 247 -14.09 21.61 -3.29
C THR A 247 -14.84 22.13 -4.51
N ALA A 248 -14.20 22.12 -5.70
CA ALA A 248 -14.84 22.55 -6.94
C ALA A 248 -16.11 21.71 -7.25
N PRO A 249 -17.26 22.33 -7.49
CA PRO A 249 -18.55 21.64 -7.68
C PRO A 249 -18.55 20.60 -8.80
N GLY A 250 -17.72 20.81 -9.81
CA GLY A 250 -17.55 19.88 -10.94
C GLY A 250 -17.09 18.48 -10.51
N ARG A 251 -16.39 18.33 -9.36
CA ARG A 251 -15.97 17.00 -8.86
C ARG A 251 -17.16 16.16 -8.42
N LEU A 252 -18.08 16.74 -7.64
CA LEU A 252 -19.28 16.05 -7.23
C LEU A 252 -20.19 15.75 -8.42
N ALA A 253 -20.30 16.70 -9.37
CA ALA A 253 -21.07 16.49 -10.59
C ALA A 253 -20.54 15.30 -11.43
N TRP A 254 -19.23 15.12 -11.51
CA TRP A 254 -18.65 13.93 -12.14
C TRP A 254 -18.95 12.64 -11.38
N VAL A 255 -18.89 12.67 -10.04
CA VAL A 255 -19.25 11.47 -9.22
C VAL A 255 -20.70 11.06 -9.49
N ARG A 256 -21.64 11.98 -9.49
CA ARG A 256 -23.05 11.73 -9.83
C ARG A 256 -23.19 11.08 -11.21
N LYS A 257 -22.61 11.72 -12.22
CA LYS A 257 -22.66 11.21 -13.60
C LYS A 257 -22.10 9.79 -13.73
N ILE A 258 -21.00 9.51 -13.06
CA ILE A 258 -20.37 8.18 -13.09
C ILE A 258 -21.25 7.19 -12.30
N ALA A 259 -21.80 7.57 -11.15
CA ALA A 259 -22.69 6.70 -10.35
C ALA A 259 -23.98 6.37 -11.13
N ASP A 260 -24.54 7.33 -11.88
CA ASP A 260 -25.71 7.10 -12.72
C ASP A 260 -25.44 6.17 -13.90
N GLU A 261 -24.21 6.25 -14.48
CA GLU A 261 -23.79 5.45 -15.63
C GLU A 261 -23.42 4.01 -15.21
N TYR A 262 -22.58 3.85 -14.19
CA TYR A 262 -21.98 2.57 -13.81
C TYR A 262 -22.70 1.86 -12.66
N LYS A 263 -23.61 2.51 -11.97
CA LYS A 263 -24.45 2.00 -10.88
C LYS A 263 -23.70 1.64 -9.60
N LYS A 264 -22.65 0.84 -9.65
CA LYS A 264 -21.85 0.41 -8.51
C LYS A 264 -20.49 1.08 -8.59
N VAL A 265 -20.20 2.03 -7.69
CA VAL A 265 -19.00 2.87 -7.77
C VAL A 265 -18.30 2.99 -6.44
N ILE A 266 -16.99 2.78 -6.44
CA ILE A 266 -16.13 3.07 -5.29
C ILE A 266 -15.47 4.43 -5.51
N VAL A 267 -15.58 5.33 -4.52
CA VAL A 267 -15.00 6.68 -4.58
C VAL A 267 -13.91 6.82 -3.52
N PHE A 268 -12.66 6.93 -3.96
CA PHE A 268 -11.53 7.22 -3.07
C PHE A 268 -11.35 8.72 -2.86
N TYR A 269 -11.19 9.13 -1.59
CA TYR A 269 -10.96 10.50 -1.18
C TYR A 269 -9.86 10.60 -0.12
N ASN A 270 -9.29 11.80 0.10
CA ASN A 270 -8.22 12.03 1.08
C ASN A 270 -8.69 12.72 2.36
N PHE A 271 -9.52 13.76 2.27
CA PHE A 271 -9.76 14.71 3.37
C PHE A 271 -11.22 14.70 3.84
N ASP A 272 -11.44 15.04 5.09
CA ASP A 272 -12.79 15.04 5.68
C ASP A 272 -13.73 16.06 5.02
N TYR A 273 -13.22 17.21 4.56
CA TYR A 273 -14.02 18.17 3.80
C TYR A 273 -14.49 17.60 2.43
N GLU A 274 -13.75 16.65 1.83
CA GLU A 274 -14.19 15.92 0.64
C GLU A 274 -15.31 14.95 0.98
N LEU A 275 -15.21 14.28 2.15
CA LEU A 275 -16.24 13.39 2.64
C LEU A 275 -17.55 14.13 2.91
N GLU A 276 -17.50 15.32 3.51
CA GLU A 276 -18.67 16.15 3.75
C GLU A 276 -19.42 16.48 2.45
N ILE A 277 -18.68 16.83 1.39
CA ILE A 277 -19.25 17.06 0.07
C ILE A 277 -19.85 15.77 -0.51
N LEU A 278 -19.13 14.65 -0.43
CA LEU A 278 -19.59 13.36 -0.95
C LEU A 278 -20.81 12.81 -0.22
N ARG A 279 -20.95 13.07 1.09
CA ARG A 279 -22.14 12.69 1.88
C ARG A 279 -23.44 13.32 1.38
N THR A 280 -23.37 14.44 0.64
CA THR A 280 -24.58 15.04 0.06
C THR A 280 -25.30 14.09 -0.89
N LEU A 281 -24.60 13.09 -1.46
CA LEU A 281 -25.21 12.05 -2.29
C LEU A 281 -26.29 11.24 -1.55
N MET A 282 -26.17 11.08 -0.23
CA MET A 282 -27.20 10.39 0.58
C MET A 282 -28.55 11.13 0.54
N PHE A 283 -28.51 12.46 0.58
CA PHE A 283 -29.71 13.30 0.52
C PHE A 283 -30.33 13.36 -0.90
N GLU A 284 -29.57 12.93 -1.89
CA GLU A 284 -30.00 12.85 -3.30
C GLU A 284 -30.56 11.46 -3.65
N GLY A 285 -30.64 10.55 -2.68
CA GLY A 285 -31.24 9.23 -2.84
C GLY A 285 -30.28 8.12 -3.29
N TYR A 286 -28.97 8.36 -3.32
CA TYR A 286 -27.99 7.31 -3.57
C TYR A 286 -27.85 6.39 -2.33
N ASN A 287 -27.71 5.08 -2.58
CA ASN A 287 -27.34 4.11 -1.54
C ASN A 287 -25.85 4.25 -1.23
N VAL A 288 -25.50 4.93 -0.16
CA VAL A 288 -24.11 5.29 0.18
C VAL A 288 -23.69 4.62 1.48
N ALA A 289 -22.49 4.02 1.48
CA ALA A 289 -21.81 3.58 2.70
C ALA A 289 -20.36 4.09 2.72
N GLU A 290 -19.73 4.05 3.89
CA GLU A 290 -18.42 4.67 4.13
C GLU A 290 -17.42 3.71 4.75
N TRP A 291 -16.17 3.83 4.30
CA TRP A 291 -15.02 3.22 4.94
C TRP A 291 -13.93 4.29 5.19
N ASN A 292 -13.77 4.68 6.44
CA ASN A 292 -12.82 5.71 6.87
C ASN A 292 -12.27 5.40 8.27
N GLY A 293 -11.54 6.33 8.87
CA GLY A 293 -10.94 6.16 10.20
C GLY A 293 -11.95 5.98 11.35
N HIS A 294 -13.21 6.31 11.15
CA HIS A 294 -14.28 6.30 12.16
C HIS A 294 -15.39 5.29 11.86
N LYS A 295 -15.66 5.02 10.58
CA LYS A 295 -16.68 4.09 10.10
C LYS A 295 -16.08 3.01 9.22
N HIS A 296 -16.49 1.77 9.42
CA HIS A 296 -16.12 0.61 8.63
C HIS A 296 -17.38 -0.14 8.21
N GLU A 297 -18.23 0.52 7.41
CA GLU A 297 -19.45 -0.10 6.88
C GLU A 297 -19.12 -1.13 5.81
N GLU A 298 -19.92 -2.16 5.69
CA GLU A 298 -19.81 -3.13 4.62
C GLU A 298 -20.14 -2.50 3.25
N ILE A 299 -19.65 -3.11 2.18
CA ILE A 299 -20.01 -2.67 0.82
C ILE A 299 -21.52 -2.79 0.68
N PRO A 300 -22.23 -1.75 0.21
CA PRO A 300 -23.68 -1.80 0.09
C PRO A 300 -24.14 -2.92 -0.84
N SER A 301 -25.24 -3.55 -0.50
CA SER A 301 -25.92 -4.53 -1.36
C SER A 301 -26.87 -3.83 -2.35
N GLY A 302 -27.28 -4.56 -3.39
CA GLY A 302 -28.21 -4.08 -4.40
C GLY A 302 -27.57 -3.76 -5.75
N ASP A 303 -28.37 -3.22 -6.66
CA ASP A 303 -27.98 -3.00 -8.05
C ASP A 303 -27.28 -1.65 -8.29
N SER A 304 -27.44 -0.72 -7.35
CA SER A 304 -26.82 0.62 -7.42
C SER A 304 -26.37 1.08 -6.04
N TRP A 305 -25.10 1.52 -5.93
CA TRP A 305 -24.54 2.06 -4.71
C TRP A 305 -23.26 2.89 -4.97
N VAL A 306 -22.94 3.73 -4.00
CA VAL A 306 -21.68 4.49 -3.94
C VAL A 306 -20.96 4.17 -2.63
N TYR A 307 -19.73 3.67 -2.71
CA TYR A 307 -18.90 3.34 -1.57
C TYR A 307 -17.79 4.35 -1.38
N LEU A 308 -17.87 5.16 -0.34
CA LEU A 308 -16.93 6.24 -0.05
C LEU A 308 -15.77 5.71 0.79
N VAL A 309 -14.56 5.77 0.27
CA VAL A 309 -13.39 5.15 0.89
C VAL A 309 -12.28 6.17 1.10
N GLN A 310 -11.87 6.40 2.35
CA GLN A 310 -10.71 7.22 2.65
C GLN A 310 -9.42 6.46 2.37
N TYR A 311 -8.48 7.05 1.62
CA TYR A 311 -7.23 6.38 1.25
C TYR A 311 -6.45 5.80 2.44
N THR A 312 -6.30 6.56 3.52
CA THR A 312 -5.54 6.14 4.70
C THR A 312 -6.17 4.95 5.42
N ALA A 313 -7.49 4.82 5.38
CA ALA A 313 -8.23 3.74 6.01
C ALA A 313 -8.54 2.60 5.03
N GLY A 314 -8.75 2.90 3.75
CA GLY A 314 -9.30 1.98 2.76
C GLY A 314 -8.30 1.39 1.78
N ALA A 315 -7.04 1.84 1.76
CA ALA A 315 -6.04 1.23 0.91
C ALA A 315 -5.68 -0.21 1.33
N GLU A 316 -6.06 -0.65 2.53
CA GLU A 316 -5.81 -2.00 3.06
C GLU A 316 -7.10 -2.60 3.67
N GLY A 317 -7.21 -3.92 3.74
CA GLY A 317 -8.14 -4.65 4.62
C GLY A 317 -9.53 -4.98 4.07
N TRP A 318 -9.85 -4.74 2.78
CA TRP A 318 -11.08 -5.18 2.13
C TRP A 318 -10.87 -5.39 0.62
N ASN A 319 -11.80 -6.06 -0.04
CA ASN A 319 -11.78 -6.33 -1.47
C ASN A 319 -13.19 -6.21 -2.03
N CYS A 320 -13.31 -5.80 -3.28
CA CYS A 320 -14.56 -5.78 -4.00
C CYS A 320 -14.37 -6.37 -5.40
N VAL A 321 -15.25 -7.29 -5.76
CA VAL A 321 -15.32 -7.86 -7.11
C VAL A 321 -16.71 -7.64 -7.72
N GLU A 322 -17.55 -6.81 -7.08
CA GLU A 322 -18.90 -6.51 -7.50
C GLU A 322 -19.00 -5.29 -8.42
N THR A 323 -17.90 -4.57 -8.61
CA THR A 323 -17.80 -3.44 -9.53
C THR A 323 -16.50 -3.48 -10.32
N ASP A 324 -16.54 -2.95 -11.51
CA ASP A 324 -15.40 -2.66 -12.37
C ASP A 324 -14.97 -1.18 -12.30
N THR A 325 -15.68 -0.35 -11.53
CA THR A 325 -15.57 1.11 -11.61
C THR A 325 -15.12 1.75 -10.30
N MET A 326 -14.10 2.58 -10.41
CA MET A 326 -13.54 3.34 -9.30
C MET A 326 -13.32 4.80 -9.68
N VAL A 327 -13.65 5.72 -8.78
CA VAL A 327 -13.39 7.15 -8.92
C VAL A 327 -12.32 7.57 -7.90
N PHE A 328 -11.29 8.21 -8.38
CA PHE A 328 -10.33 8.94 -7.57
C PHE A 328 -10.78 10.40 -7.51
N TYR A 329 -11.51 10.76 -6.46
CA TYR A 329 -12.04 12.09 -6.24
C TYR A 329 -10.92 13.13 -6.14
N SER A 330 -9.87 12.79 -5.42
CA SER A 330 -8.60 13.50 -5.40
C SER A 330 -7.44 12.48 -5.40
N LEU A 331 -6.25 12.89 -5.85
CA LEU A 331 -5.10 12.00 -5.90
C LEU A 331 -4.35 11.97 -4.56
N ASN A 332 -3.85 10.80 -4.15
CA ASN A 332 -2.98 10.66 -3.00
C ASN A 332 -1.52 10.96 -3.37
N TYR A 333 -0.72 11.46 -2.44
CA TYR A 333 0.71 11.74 -2.65
C TYR A 333 1.57 10.48 -2.76
N SER A 334 1.11 9.37 -2.21
CA SER A 334 1.85 8.10 -2.20
C SER A 334 1.45 7.21 -3.37
N TYR A 335 2.41 6.89 -4.22
CA TYR A 335 2.22 5.90 -5.28
C TYR A 335 1.80 4.53 -4.72
N LYS A 336 2.40 4.11 -3.60
CA LYS A 336 2.05 2.84 -2.96
C LYS A 336 0.58 2.79 -2.56
N ILE A 337 0.07 3.84 -1.90
CA ILE A 337 -1.34 3.92 -1.49
C ILE A 337 -2.26 3.96 -2.70
N PHE A 338 -1.90 4.71 -3.74
CA PHE A 338 -2.66 4.78 -4.98
C PHE A 338 -2.74 3.41 -5.69
N GLU A 339 -1.63 2.67 -5.78
CA GLU A 339 -1.61 1.33 -6.36
C GLU A 339 -2.37 0.31 -5.50
N GLN A 340 -2.30 0.41 -4.18
CA GLN A 340 -3.09 -0.43 -3.27
C GLN A 340 -4.60 -0.17 -3.41
N ALA A 341 -5.01 1.09 -3.55
CA ALA A 341 -6.40 1.44 -3.80
C ALA A 341 -6.93 0.81 -5.09
N GLN A 342 -6.19 0.91 -6.20
CA GLN A 342 -6.55 0.26 -7.46
C GLN A 342 -6.69 -1.27 -7.30
N GLY A 343 -5.81 -1.87 -6.50
CA GLY A 343 -5.84 -3.30 -6.22
C GLY A 343 -7.08 -3.78 -5.46
N ARG A 344 -7.98 -2.90 -5.00
CA ARG A 344 -9.21 -3.31 -4.32
C ARG A 344 -10.21 -4.00 -5.25
N ILE A 345 -10.25 -3.61 -6.52
CA ILE A 345 -11.08 -4.24 -7.56
C ILE A 345 -10.27 -5.10 -8.54
N ASP A 346 -8.96 -4.84 -8.69
CA ASP A 346 -8.06 -5.61 -9.56
C ASP A 346 -7.61 -6.90 -8.84
N ARG A 347 -8.47 -7.90 -8.87
CA ARG A 347 -8.30 -9.19 -8.19
C ARG A 347 -8.23 -10.34 -9.17
N LEU A 348 -7.57 -11.45 -8.77
CA LEU A 348 -7.49 -12.68 -9.59
C LEU A 348 -8.86 -13.26 -9.92
N ASN A 349 -9.83 -13.10 -9.05
CA ASN A 349 -11.19 -13.58 -9.18
C ASN A 349 -12.19 -12.54 -9.70
N THR A 350 -11.72 -11.36 -10.18
CA THR A 350 -12.63 -10.40 -10.80
C THR A 350 -13.33 -11.00 -12.01
N PRO A 351 -14.65 -10.83 -12.16
CA PRO A 351 -15.39 -11.31 -13.34
C PRO A 351 -15.21 -10.40 -14.56
N TYR A 352 -14.69 -9.18 -14.37
CA TYR A 352 -14.58 -8.15 -15.39
C TYR A 352 -13.33 -8.32 -16.25
N LYS A 353 -13.45 -7.97 -17.53
CA LYS A 353 -12.32 -7.94 -18.49
C LYS A 353 -11.62 -6.58 -18.51
N GLU A 354 -12.33 -5.52 -18.17
CA GLU A 354 -11.85 -4.14 -18.09
C GLU A 354 -12.21 -3.56 -16.72
N LEU A 355 -11.33 -2.75 -16.14
CA LEU A 355 -11.53 -2.03 -14.90
C LEU A 355 -11.35 -0.53 -15.16
N CYS A 356 -12.39 0.24 -14.90
CA CYS A 356 -12.44 1.66 -15.18
C CYS A 356 -12.01 2.49 -13.97
N TYR A 357 -10.94 3.25 -14.13
CA TYR A 357 -10.42 4.17 -13.12
C TYR A 357 -10.62 5.62 -13.55
N HIS A 358 -11.64 6.27 -13.02
CA HIS A 358 -11.94 7.68 -13.29
C HIS A 358 -11.09 8.57 -12.38
N ILE A 359 -10.23 9.39 -12.95
CA ILE A 359 -9.36 10.33 -12.24
C ILE A 359 -9.91 11.74 -12.42
N LEU A 360 -10.43 12.32 -11.34
CA LEU A 360 -10.89 13.71 -11.35
C LEU A 360 -9.68 14.63 -11.09
N LYS A 361 -9.39 15.51 -12.03
CA LYS A 361 -8.26 16.44 -11.96
C LYS A 361 -8.62 17.85 -12.38
N GLY A 362 -8.11 18.83 -11.66
CA GLY A 362 -8.08 20.22 -12.11
C GLY A 362 -6.91 20.49 -13.07
N SER A 363 -6.92 21.66 -13.66
CA SER A 363 -5.79 22.18 -14.47
C SER A 363 -4.75 22.93 -13.65
N ASN A 364 -4.90 22.97 -12.33
CA ASN A 364 -3.94 23.63 -11.45
C ASN A 364 -2.62 22.85 -11.35
N TRP A 365 -1.55 23.59 -11.06
CA TRP A 365 -0.19 23.07 -11.04
C TRP A 365 0.04 21.96 -9.98
N VAL A 366 -0.72 21.95 -8.87
CA VAL A 366 -0.60 20.92 -7.82
C VAL A 366 -1.17 19.58 -8.31
N ASP A 367 -2.39 19.57 -8.87
CA ASP A 367 -3.02 18.34 -9.39
C ASP A 367 -2.16 17.72 -10.49
N LEU A 368 -1.60 18.57 -11.38
CA LEU A 368 -0.72 18.12 -12.46
C LEU A 368 0.58 17.51 -11.94
N ALA A 369 1.21 18.14 -10.95
CA ALA A 369 2.45 17.67 -10.36
C ALA A 369 2.26 16.33 -9.61
N ILE A 370 1.17 16.17 -8.86
CA ILE A 370 0.85 14.91 -8.19
C ILE A 370 0.64 13.80 -9.23
N LEU A 371 -0.16 14.08 -10.28
CA LEU A 371 -0.42 13.11 -11.34
C LEU A 371 0.87 12.67 -12.04
N GLU A 372 1.77 13.60 -12.31
CA GLU A 372 3.05 13.29 -12.96
C GLU A 372 3.95 12.42 -12.06
N ALA A 373 4.03 12.73 -10.76
CA ALA A 373 4.77 11.88 -9.81
C ALA A 373 4.20 10.44 -9.78
N LEU A 374 2.88 10.30 -9.72
CA LEU A 374 2.23 8.99 -9.72
C LEU A 374 2.46 8.22 -11.04
N ARG A 375 2.49 8.91 -12.20
CA ARG A 375 2.84 8.30 -13.49
C ARG A 375 4.27 7.76 -13.52
N ARG A 376 5.20 8.46 -12.87
CA ARG A 376 6.60 8.02 -12.69
C ARG A 376 6.76 6.94 -11.63
N LYS A 377 5.67 6.54 -10.96
CA LYS A 377 5.66 5.60 -9.81
C LYS A 377 6.42 6.14 -8.60
N GLU A 378 6.40 7.43 -8.41
CA GLU A 378 7.07 8.15 -7.33
C GLU A 378 6.04 8.72 -6.35
N ASN A 379 6.49 8.92 -5.09
CA ASN A 379 5.71 9.69 -4.12
C ASN A 379 5.87 11.18 -4.42
N PHE A 380 4.78 11.91 -4.42
CA PHE A 380 4.84 13.37 -4.55
C PHE A 380 5.39 14.00 -3.27
N ASN A 381 6.26 15.00 -3.44
CA ASN A 381 6.85 15.75 -2.33
C ASN A 381 6.78 17.25 -2.62
N GLU A 382 6.04 17.97 -1.79
CA GLU A 382 5.78 19.41 -1.92
C GLU A 382 7.06 20.24 -1.90
N ILE A 383 8.00 19.93 -0.98
CA ILE A 383 9.25 20.65 -0.83
C ILE A 383 10.15 20.47 -2.06
N LYS A 384 10.27 19.23 -2.56
CA LYS A 384 11.05 18.98 -3.78
C LYS A 384 10.45 19.71 -4.98
N HIS A 385 9.14 19.66 -5.12
CA HIS A 385 8.45 20.30 -6.24
C HIS A 385 8.57 21.83 -6.16
N SER A 386 8.48 22.44 -4.97
CA SER A 386 8.61 23.88 -4.79
C SER A 386 10.00 24.42 -5.15
N GLN A 387 11.04 23.57 -5.13
CA GLN A 387 12.40 23.94 -5.55
C GLN A 387 12.57 23.94 -7.08
N LEU A 388 11.58 23.45 -7.83
CA LEU A 388 11.56 23.40 -9.30
C LEU A 388 10.73 24.55 -9.90
N LEU A 389 9.96 25.27 -9.06
CA LEU A 389 9.18 26.47 -9.41
C LEU A 389 9.99 27.74 -9.16
#